data_4dbcbb8aab29f724a01b4f7d272d4252
#
_entry.id   4dbcbb8aab29f724a01b4f7d272d4252
#
_cell.length_a   1.000
_cell.length_b   1.000
_cell.length_c   1.000
_cell.angle_alpha   90.00
_cell.angle_beta   90.00
_cell.angle_gamma   90.00
#
_symmetry.space_group_name_H-M   'P 1'
#
loop_
_entity.id
_entity.type
_entity.pdbx_description
1 polymer ?
#
loop_
_entity_poly.entity_id
_entity_poly.type
_entity_poly.pdbx_seq_one_letter_code
_entity_poly.pdbx_strand_id
1 'polypeptide(L)'
;GLTVEYAAKRGACAILRGLRAVSDFEYEFQLALMNRRLQRDIQTVFLMTDYQWLFISSTIVKAAASHGADIVGLVPENVRLRLMEKYQRGEVRQATPCLSAPYGGFRVNK
;
A
#
# COMPACT_ATOMS: atom_id res chain seq x y z
N GLY A 1 22.48 1.35 -5.80
CA GLY A 1 23.20 0.18 -5.29
C GLY A 1 22.28 -0.98 -4.90
N LEU A 2 22.84 -2.12 -4.65
CA LEU A 2 22.10 -3.30 -4.24
C LEU A 2 21.68 -3.19 -2.76
N THR A 3 20.45 -3.55 -2.44
CA THR A 3 19.92 -3.52 -1.06
C THR A 3 20.77 -4.38 -0.11
N VAL A 4 21.21 -5.55 -0.56
CA VAL A 4 22.02 -6.47 0.25
C VAL A 4 23.40 -5.91 0.56
N GLU A 5 24.00 -5.16 -0.35
CA GLU A 5 25.30 -4.50 -0.11
C GLU A 5 25.15 -3.37 0.93
N TYR A 6 24.09 -2.62 0.83
CA TYR A 6 23.77 -1.59 1.82
C TYR A 6 23.52 -2.20 3.20
N ALA A 7 22.75 -3.28 3.26
CA ALA A 7 22.48 -4.02 4.49
C ALA A 7 23.80 -4.52 5.15
N ALA A 8 24.69 -5.08 4.34
CA ALA A 8 26.02 -5.51 4.81
C ALA A 8 26.83 -4.34 5.39
N LYS A 9 26.88 -3.21 4.70
CA LYS A 9 27.57 -1.99 5.19
C LYS A 9 27.01 -1.47 6.51
N ARG A 10 25.73 -1.71 6.75
CA ARG A 10 25.06 -1.30 7.98
C ARG A 10 25.12 -2.34 9.09
N GLY A 11 25.78 -3.47 8.85
CA GLY A 11 25.88 -4.57 9.82
C GLY A 11 24.57 -5.30 10.09
N ALA A 12 23.63 -5.24 9.14
CA ALA A 12 22.36 -5.94 9.27
C ALA A 12 22.55 -7.45 9.11
N CYS A 13 21.88 -8.22 9.94
CA CYS A 13 21.88 -9.69 9.87
C CYS A 13 20.70 -10.23 9.04
N ALA A 14 19.68 -9.40 8.78
CA ALA A 14 18.51 -9.79 8.01
C ALA A 14 17.90 -8.63 7.23
N ILE A 15 17.25 -8.96 6.11
CA ILE A 15 16.39 -8.07 5.35
C ILE A 15 14.95 -8.54 5.53
N LEU A 16 14.08 -7.65 5.98
CA LEU A 16 12.66 -7.92 6.15
C LEU A 16 11.89 -7.48 4.90
N ARG A 17 11.08 -8.39 4.36
CA ARG A 17 10.25 -8.15 3.17
C ARG A 17 8.80 -8.51 3.44
N GLY A 18 7.87 -7.70 2.94
CA GLY A 18 6.44 -7.99 2.99
C GLY A 18 5.97 -8.76 1.76
N LEU A 19 5.10 -9.73 1.95
CA LEU A 19 4.42 -10.44 0.88
C LEU A 19 2.93 -10.12 0.91
N ARG A 20 2.38 -9.70 -0.23
CA ARG A 20 0.97 -9.34 -0.37
C ARG A 20 0.18 -10.37 -1.16
N ALA A 21 0.79 -10.99 -2.16
CA ALA A 21 0.12 -11.93 -3.05
C ALA A 21 1.05 -13.07 -3.46
N VAL A 22 0.48 -14.16 -3.95
CA VAL A 22 1.25 -15.31 -4.46
C VAL A 22 2.14 -14.90 -5.64
N SER A 23 1.68 -13.97 -6.48
CA SER A 23 2.45 -13.43 -7.60
C SER A 23 3.71 -12.66 -7.15
N ASP A 24 3.66 -12.02 -6.00
CA ASP A 24 4.83 -11.34 -5.43
C ASP A 24 5.87 -12.34 -4.92
N PHE A 25 5.42 -13.53 -4.48
CA PHE A 25 6.28 -14.53 -3.86
C PHE A 25 7.38 -15.03 -4.81
N GLU A 26 7.08 -15.32 -6.05
CA GLU A 26 8.07 -15.81 -7.01
C GLU A 26 9.21 -14.80 -7.22
N TYR A 27 8.86 -13.55 -7.45
CA TYR A 27 9.84 -12.48 -7.63
C TYR A 27 10.67 -12.26 -6.37
N GLU A 28 10.02 -12.16 -5.22
CA GLU A 28 10.68 -11.96 -3.92
C GLU A 28 11.58 -13.15 -3.56
N PHE A 29 11.15 -14.36 -3.86
CA PHE A 29 11.94 -15.56 -3.64
C PHE A 29 13.22 -15.59 -4.49
N GLN A 30 13.12 -15.27 -5.78
CA GLN A 30 14.27 -15.15 -6.66
C GLN A 30 15.26 -14.07 -6.18
N LEU A 31 14.72 -12.93 -5.75
CA LEU A 31 15.53 -11.83 -5.21
C LEU A 31 16.26 -12.27 -3.92
N ALA A 32 15.58 -12.98 -3.05
CA ALA A 32 16.15 -13.51 -1.81
C ALA A 32 17.29 -14.50 -2.09
N LEU A 33 17.13 -15.38 -3.07
CA LEU A 33 18.18 -16.31 -3.50
C LEU A 33 19.39 -15.58 -4.05
N MET A 34 19.19 -14.54 -4.85
CA MET A 34 20.26 -13.70 -5.38
C MET A 34 20.99 -12.98 -4.25
N ASN A 35 20.26 -12.38 -3.32
CA ASN A 35 20.83 -11.70 -2.17
C ASN A 35 21.68 -12.66 -1.30
N ARG A 36 21.20 -13.89 -1.09
CA ARG A 36 21.93 -14.91 -0.35
C ARG A 36 23.20 -15.35 -1.06
N ARG A 37 23.19 -15.39 -2.38
CA ARG A 37 24.40 -15.68 -3.17
C ARG A 37 25.45 -14.58 -3.04
N LEU A 38 25.02 -13.32 -2.99
CA LEU A 38 25.90 -12.17 -2.88
C LEU A 38 26.43 -11.97 -1.45
N GLN A 39 25.59 -12.21 -0.45
CA GLN A 39 25.90 -12.05 0.97
C GLN A 39 25.27 -13.18 1.79
N ARG A 40 26.06 -14.21 2.10
CA ARG A 40 25.57 -15.42 2.78
C ARG A 40 25.15 -15.19 4.22
N ASP A 41 25.70 -14.18 4.87
CA ASP A 41 25.45 -13.89 6.27
C ASP A 41 24.15 -13.10 6.52
N ILE A 42 23.53 -12.60 5.45
CA ILE A 42 22.30 -11.84 5.53
C ILE A 42 21.10 -12.71 5.11
N GLN A 43 20.21 -12.93 6.05
CA GLN A 43 18.98 -13.68 5.82
C GLN A 43 17.88 -12.79 5.27
N THR A 44 17.00 -13.33 4.43
CA THR A 44 15.77 -12.65 4.04
C THR A 44 14.59 -13.26 4.79
N VAL A 45 13.84 -12.43 5.50
CA VAL A 45 12.65 -12.84 6.27
C VAL A 45 11.42 -12.25 5.60
N PHE A 46 10.43 -13.09 5.33
CA PHE A 46 9.17 -12.69 4.73
C PHE A 46 8.06 -12.61 5.77
N LEU A 47 7.32 -11.51 5.78
CA LEU A 47 6.09 -11.36 6.55
C LEU A 47 4.90 -11.27 5.59
N MET A 48 3.88 -12.06 5.86
CA MET A 48 2.62 -11.96 5.14
C MET A 48 1.78 -10.82 5.72
N THR A 49 1.18 -10.04 4.81
CA THR A 49 0.22 -9.03 5.22
C THR A 49 -1.14 -9.67 5.54
N ASP A 50 -1.92 -9.01 6.38
CA ASP A 50 -3.30 -9.40 6.62
C ASP A 50 -4.14 -9.17 5.34
N TYR A 51 -5.08 -10.08 5.05
CA TYR A 51 -5.94 -10.03 3.88
C TYR A 51 -6.73 -8.72 3.75
N GLN A 52 -7.10 -8.10 4.87
CA GLN A 52 -7.82 -6.81 4.88
C GLN A 52 -7.03 -5.65 4.27
N TRP A 53 -5.70 -5.76 4.16
CA TRP A 53 -4.83 -4.73 3.61
C TRP A 53 -4.30 -5.06 2.21
N LEU A 54 -4.68 -6.21 1.63
CA LEU A 54 -4.15 -6.69 0.35
C LEU A 54 -4.44 -5.75 -0.83
N PHE A 55 -5.57 -5.08 -0.82
CA PHE A 55 -6.00 -4.17 -1.88
C PHE A 55 -5.44 -2.75 -1.76
N ILE A 56 -4.79 -2.42 -0.64
CA ILE A 56 -4.27 -1.08 -0.40
C ILE A 56 -2.90 -0.91 -1.06
N SER A 57 -2.80 0.09 -1.91
CA SER A 57 -1.53 0.55 -2.48
C SER A 57 -1.50 2.08 -2.47
N SER A 58 -0.30 2.63 -2.49
CA SER A 58 -0.14 4.10 -2.54
C SER A 58 -0.80 4.72 -3.78
N THR A 59 -0.79 4.02 -4.90
CA THR A 59 -1.44 4.47 -6.14
C THR A 59 -2.96 4.56 -5.98
N ILE A 60 -3.58 3.50 -5.42
CA ILE A 60 -5.03 3.46 -5.19
C ILE A 60 -5.45 4.51 -4.16
N VAL A 61 -4.72 4.64 -3.05
CA VAL A 61 -5.01 5.63 -2.01
C VAL A 61 -4.90 7.07 -2.55
N LYS A 62 -3.86 7.37 -3.32
CA LYS A 62 -3.70 8.68 -3.94
C LYS A 62 -4.80 8.98 -4.95
N ALA A 63 -5.20 8.00 -5.76
CA ALA A 63 -6.30 8.15 -6.71
C ALA A 63 -7.62 8.43 -5.97
N ALA A 64 -7.94 7.67 -4.94
CA ALA A 64 -9.13 7.89 -4.12
C ALA A 64 -9.14 9.28 -3.49
N ALA A 65 -8.04 9.70 -2.87
CA ALA A 65 -7.90 11.01 -2.26
C ALA A 65 -8.04 12.16 -3.28
N SER A 66 -7.50 12.01 -4.49
CA SER A 66 -7.61 13.02 -5.55
C SER A 66 -9.04 13.22 -6.04
N HIS A 67 -9.89 12.21 -5.90
CA HIS A 67 -11.32 12.27 -6.22
C HIS A 67 -12.21 12.63 -5.02
N GLY A 68 -11.61 13.01 -3.89
CA GLY A 68 -12.34 13.41 -2.69
C GLY A 68 -12.94 12.26 -1.88
N ALA A 69 -12.51 11.03 -2.12
CA ALA A 69 -12.97 9.89 -1.34
C ALA A 69 -12.44 9.92 0.09
N ASP A 70 -13.21 9.37 1.02
CA ASP A 70 -12.78 9.22 2.41
C ASP A 70 -11.76 8.08 2.53
N ILE A 71 -10.57 8.42 3.00
CA ILE A 71 -9.46 7.49 3.21
C ILE A 71 -9.16 7.26 4.69
N VAL A 72 -10.08 7.62 5.58
CA VAL A 72 -9.96 7.36 7.01
C VAL A 72 -9.80 5.86 7.27
N GLY A 73 -8.84 5.50 8.11
CA GLY A 73 -8.56 4.09 8.43
C GLY A 73 -7.75 3.32 7.38
N LEU A 74 -7.53 3.89 6.18
CA LEU A 74 -6.69 3.27 5.14
C LEU A 74 -5.22 3.68 5.28
N VAL A 75 -4.98 4.83 5.87
CA VAL A 75 -3.64 5.40 6.08
C VAL A 75 -3.55 6.04 7.47
N PRO A 76 -2.33 6.24 8.01
CA PRO A 76 -2.14 7.02 9.22
C PRO A 76 -2.66 8.45 9.08
N GLU A 77 -3.11 9.06 10.18
CA GLU A 77 -3.74 10.38 10.17
C GLU A 77 -2.85 11.47 9.57
N ASN A 78 -1.58 11.47 9.85
CA ASN A 78 -0.63 12.42 9.27
C ASN A 78 -0.53 12.30 7.74
N VAL A 79 -0.65 11.10 7.20
CA VAL A 79 -0.68 10.86 5.74
C VAL A 79 -1.99 11.35 5.15
N ARG A 80 -3.11 11.08 5.81
CA ARG A 80 -4.43 11.55 5.39
C ARG A 80 -4.46 13.08 5.27
N LEU A 81 -4.00 13.78 6.30
CA LEU A 81 -3.94 15.24 6.32
C LEU A 81 -3.07 15.80 5.18
N ARG A 82 -1.92 15.20 4.94
CA ARG A 82 -1.03 15.59 3.83
C ARG A 82 -1.65 15.38 2.46
N LEU A 83 -2.38 14.29 2.27
CA LEU A 83 -3.07 14.03 1.01
C LEU A 83 -4.23 15.01 0.80
N MET A 84 -4.99 15.31 1.84
CA MET A 84 -6.04 16.33 1.77
C MET A 84 -5.46 17.69 1.42
N GLU A 85 -4.40 18.13 2.08
CA GLU A 85 -3.72 19.38 1.79
C GLU A 85 -3.24 19.45 0.33
N LYS A 86 -2.64 18.36 -0.16
CA LYS A 86 -2.13 18.27 -1.52
C LYS A 86 -3.23 18.40 -2.58
N TYR A 87 -4.35 17.72 -2.39
CA TYR A 87 -5.41 17.66 -3.39
C TYR A 87 -6.49 18.75 -3.23
N GLN A 88 -6.60 19.39 -2.08
CA GLN A 88 -7.45 20.57 -1.90
C GLN A 88 -6.86 21.85 -2.50
N ARG A 89 -5.55 21.93 -2.65
CA ARG A 89 -4.87 23.07 -3.29
C ARG A 89 -4.94 23.08 -4.81
N GLY A 90 -5.32 21.99 -5.43
CA GLY A 90 -5.50 21.84 -6.87
C GLY A 90 -6.96 21.63 -7.22
N GLU A 91 -7.65 22.71 -7.63
CA GLU A 91 -9.03 22.76 -8.15
C GLU A 91 -10.14 22.51 -7.13
N VAL A 92 -10.86 23.60 -6.85
CA VAL A 92 -12.29 23.56 -6.56
C VAL A 92 -13.01 23.00 -7.79
N ARG A 93 -12.99 21.70 -8.00
CA ARG A 93 -13.99 21.04 -8.80
C ARG A 93 -15.26 21.01 -7.96
N GLN A 94 -16.20 21.87 -8.31
CA GLN A 94 -17.57 21.77 -7.84
C GLN A 94 -17.99 20.32 -8.01
N ALA A 95 -18.22 19.65 -6.88
CA ALA A 95 -18.93 18.40 -6.88
C ALA A 95 -20.29 18.72 -7.48
N THR A 96 -20.51 18.31 -8.71
CA THR A 96 -21.87 18.21 -9.26
C THR A 96 -22.64 17.31 -8.30
N PRO A 97 -23.73 17.80 -7.67
CA PRO A 97 -24.52 16.92 -6.85
C PRO A 97 -24.98 15.79 -7.75
N CYS A 98 -24.59 14.58 -7.43
CA CYS A 98 -25.20 13.40 -7.98
C CYS A 98 -26.69 13.56 -7.71
N LEU A 99 -27.46 13.77 -8.75
CA LEU A 99 -28.90 13.73 -8.71
C LEU A 99 -29.30 12.44 -7.98
N SER A 100 -29.93 12.60 -6.86
CA SER A 100 -30.55 11.55 -6.09
C SER A 100 -31.49 10.76 -7.01
N ALA A 101 -31.00 9.68 -7.55
CA ALA A 101 -31.85 8.67 -8.13
C ALA A 101 -32.57 7.97 -6.95
N PRO A 102 -33.86 7.94 -6.89
CA PRO A 102 -34.57 7.20 -5.86
C PRO A 102 -34.50 5.71 -6.19
N TYR A 103 -33.42 5.08 -5.78
CA TYR A 103 -33.46 3.62 -5.70
C TYR A 103 -34.09 3.23 -4.39
N GLY A 104 -35.34 2.77 -4.54
CA GLY A 104 -36.17 2.24 -3.48
C GLY A 104 -35.43 1.18 -2.67
N GLY A 105 -35.66 1.25 -1.38
CA GLY A 105 -35.01 0.41 -0.40
C GLY A 105 -35.16 -1.08 -0.65
N PHE A 106 -34.06 -1.76 -0.69
CA PHE A 106 -34.00 -3.20 -0.47
C PHE A 106 -34.02 -3.43 1.05
N ARG A 107 -35.21 -3.62 1.61
CA ARG A 107 -35.36 -4.18 2.95
C ARG A 107 -35.03 -5.67 2.85
N VAL A 108 -33.92 -6.06 3.40
CA VAL A 108 -33.71 -7.46 3.72
C VAL A 108 -34.49 -7.75 5.00
N ASN A 109 -35.68 -8.33 4.86
CA ASN A 109 -36.35 -8.98 5.99
C ASN A 109 -35.57 -10.27 6.31
N LYS A 110 -35.38 -10.47 7.61
CA LYS A 110 -34.87 -11.70 8.19
C LYS A 110 -35.61 -12.93 7.69
#